data_388c3e0d25303ad95f3877391e97e37a
#
_entry.id   388c3e0d25303ad95f3877391e97e37a
#
_cell.length_a   1.000
_cell.length_b   1.000
_cell.length_c   1.000
_cell.angle_alpha   90.00
_cell.angle_beta   90.00
_cell.angle_gamma   90.00
#
_symmetry.space_group_name_H-M   'P 1'
#
loop_
_entity.id
_entity.type
_entity.pdbx_description
1 polymer ?
#
loop_
_entity_poly.entity_id
_entity_poly.type
_entity_poly.pdbx_seq_one_letter_code
_entity_poly.pdbx_strand_id
1 'polypeptide(L)'
;MEGLAVNFATFAELMEFLLQRSISTPLVLVIDEFQNCASVAPSFMGDLQRLWDKWRKHSRMLLVLTGSAVSAMREITEGTNAPLFGRASAKLILQPFSTDVIKQILTDYR
;
A
#
# COMPACT_ATOMS: atom_id res chain seq x y z
N MET A 1 4.87 -15.70 -10.41
CA MET A 1 4.75 -16.80 -9.40
C MET A 1 3.83 -17.94 -9.86
N GLU A 2 3.57 -18.00 -11.14
CA GLU A 2 2.76 -19.11 -11.67
C GLU A 2 3.43 -20.47 -11.37
N GLY A 3 2.63 -21.43 -10.97
CA GLY A 3 3.09 -22.78 -10.66
C GLY A 3 3.78 -22.94 -9.31
N LEU A 4 3.89 -21.88 -8.51
CA LEU A 4 4.52 -21.94 -7.20
C LEU A 4 3.47 -21.90 -6.10
N ALA A 5 3.37 -22.99 -5.33
CA ALA A 5 2.52 -23.04 -4.14
C ALA A 5 3.38 -22.79 -2.91
N VAL A 6 3.19 -21.65 -2.26
CA VAL A 6 3.93 -21.24 -1.07
C VAL A 6 2.95 -20.85 0.02
N ASN A 7 3.16 -21.40 1.23
CA ASN A 7 2.34 -21.07 2.39
C ASN A 7 3.12 -20.19 3.35
N PHE A 8 2.46 -19.16 3.85
CA PHE A 8 3.04 -18.23 4.82
C PHE A 8 2.19 -18.21 6.08
N ALA A 9 2.83 -18.30 7.23
CA ALA A 9 2.17 -18.27 8.52
C ALA A 9 1.87 -16.83 8.96
N THR A 10 2.67 -15.85 8.50
CA THR A 10 2.54 -14.46 8.93
C THR A 10 2.65 -13.50 7.74
N PHE A 11 2.15 -12.28 7.93
CA PHE A 11 2.35 -11.21 6.98
C PHE A 11 3.83 -10.89 6.76
N ALA A 12 4.61 -10.92 7.84
CA ALA A 12 6.04 -10.63 7.76
C ALA A 12 6.77 -11.60 6.83
N GLU A 13 6.45 -12.89 6.92
CA GLU A 13 7.03 -13.91 6.03
C GLU A 13 6.66 -13.66 4.56
N LEU A 14 5.40 -13.36 4.30
CA LEU A 14 4.92 -13.05 2.95
C LEU A 14 5.62 -11.81 2.40
N MET A 15 5.66 -10.75 3.17
CA MET A 15 6.23 -9.47 2.75
C MET A 15 7.72 -9.60 2.46
N GLU A 16 8.46 -10.30 3.33
CA GLU A 16 9.88 -10.52 3.12
C GLU A 16 10.15 -11.36 1.87
N PHE A 17 9.35 -12.39 1.65
CA PHE A 17 9.45 -13.21 0.44
C PHE A 17 9.25 -12.35 -0.82
N LEU A 18 8.23 -11.50 -0.84
CA LEU A 18 7.93 -10.66 -2.00
C LEU A 18 9.02 -9.60 -2.22
N LEU A 19 9.53 -9.00 -1.15
CA LEU A 19 10.60 -8.03 -1.26
C LEU A 19 11.89 -8.66 -1.81
N GLN A 20 12.25 -9.84 -1.33
CA GLN A 20 13.42 -10.58 -1.83
C GLN A 20 13.23 -10.96 -3.30
N ARG A 21 12.04 -11.42 -3.69
CA ARG A 21 11.76 -11.76 -5.07
C ARG A 21 11.83 -10.55 -5.99
N SER A 22 11.47 -9.39 -5.49
CA SER A 22 11.49 -8.14 -6.26
C SER A 22 12.90 -7.62 -6.54
N ILE A 23 13.93 -8.20 -5.95
CA ILE A 23 15.31 -7.84 -6.27
C ILE A 23 15.63 -8.23 -7.72
N SER A 24 15.16 -9.39 -8.16
CA SER A 24 15.42 -9.91 -9.50
C SER A 24 14.30 -9.63 -10.49
N THR A 25 13.06 -9.48 -10.03
CA THR A 25 11.89 -9.30 -10.88
C THR A 25 11.02 -8.17 -10.32
N PRO A 26 10.75 -7.10 -11.09
CA PRO A 26 9.87 -6.04 -10.61
C PRO A 26 8.50 -6.57 -10.22
N LEU A 27 8.00 -6.11 -9.07
CA LEU A 27 6.70 -6.51 -8.53
C LEU A 27 5.87 -5.28 -8.16
N VAL A 28 4.57 -5.39 -8.35
CA VAL A 28 3.60 -4.43 -7.82
C VAL A 28 2.77 -5.15 -6.78
N LEU A 29 2.80 -4.65 -5.54
CA LEU A 29 1.98 -5.16 -4.46
C LEU A 29 0.98 -4.09 -4.06
N VAL A 30 -0.30 -4.42 -4.09
CA VAL A 30 -1.37 -3.53 -3.67
C VAL A 30 -1.99 -4.09 -2.39
N ILE A 31 -2.05 -3.26 -1.36
CA ILE A 31 -2.77 -3.59 -0.13
C ILE A 31 -3.96 -2.64 -0.04
N ASP A 32 -5.13 -3.20 -0.28
CA ASP A 32 -6.38 -2.44 -0.27
C ASP A 32 -6.93 -2.32 1.14
N GLU A 33 -7.62 -1.22 1.41
CA GLU A 33 -8.18 -0.92 2.74
C GLU A 33 -7.13 -1.06 3.85
N PHE A 34 -5.99 -0.47 3.61
CA PHE A 34 -4.79 -0.61 4.44
C PHE A 34 -5.04 -0.21 5.90
N GLN A 35 -5.88 0.80 6.13
CA GLN A 35 -6.20 1.22 7.49
C GLN A 35 -6.82 0.09 8.33
N ASN A 36 -7.54 -0.84 7.69
CA ASN A 36 -8.13 -1.98 8.39
C ASN A 36 -7.07 -2.98 8.81
N CYS A 37 -6.07 -3.21 7.98
CA CYS A 37 -4.96 -4.10 8.31
C CYS A 37 -4.19 -3.57 9.53
N ALA A 38 -3.94 -2.27 9.56
CA ALA A 38 -3.24 -1.64 10.66
C ALA A 38 -4.01 -1.73 11.99
N SER A 39 -5.36 -1.69 11.94
CA SER A 39 -6.18 -1.76 13.16
C SER A 39 -6.35 -3.17 13.70
N VAL A 40 -6.36 -4.18 12.81
CA VAL A 40 -6.61 -5.58 13.20
C VAL A 40 -5.35 -6.27 13.71
N ALA A 41 -4.20 -5.92 13.17
CA ALA A 41 -2.92 -6.56 13.51
C ALA A 41 -1.91 -5.50 13.98
N PRO A 42 -1.79 -5.29 15.30
CA PRO A 42 -0.88 -4.25 15.82
C PRO A 42 0.59 -4.42 15.39
N SER A 43 1.07 -5.66 15.22
CA SER A 43 2.43 -5.92 14.77
C SER A 43 2.65 -5.63 13.29
N PHE A 44 1.58 -5.51 12.52
CA PHE A 44 1.62 -5.34 11.06
C PHE A 44 2.42 -4.10 10.65
N MET A 45 2.16 -2.98 11.29
CA MET A 45 2.86 -1.72 10.97
C MET A 45 4.35 -1.79 11.27
N GLY A 46 4.71 -2.34 12.42
CA GLY A 46 6.12 -2.51 12.80
C GLY A 46 6.85 -3.43 11.85
N ASP A 47 6.24 -4.53 11.47
CA ASP A 47 6.81 -5.47 10.49
C ASP A 47 7.00 -4.80 9.12
N LEU A 48 5.99 -4.06 8.65
CA LEU A 48 6.06 -3.37 7.38
C LEU A 48 7.19 -2.32 7.38
N GLN A 49 7.27 -1.50 8.42
CA GLN A 49 8.35 -0.51 8.55
C GLN A 49 9.73 -1.15 8.51
N ARG A 50 9.93 -2.19 9.32
CA ARG A 50 11.21 -2.89 9.44
C ARG A 50 11.62 -3.52 8.11
N LEU A 51 10.71 -4.25 7.49
CA LEU A 51 11.00 -4.94 6.23
C LEU A 51 11.19 -3.98 5.08
N TRP A 52 10.37 -2.92 5.01
CA TRP A 52 10.51 -1.90 3.98
C TRP A 52 11.87 -1.19 4.08
N ASP A 53 12.25 -0.77 5.27
CA ASP A 53 13.54 -0.11 5.49
C ASP A 53 14.73 -1.03 5.17
N LYS A 54 14.58 -2.31 5.47
CA LYS A 54 15.63 -3.31 5.20
C LYS A 54 15.84 -3.55 3.71
N TRP A 55 14.76 -3.63 2.92
CA TRP A 55 14.82 -4.10 1.54
C TRP A 55 14.63 -3.02 0.47
N ARG A 56 14.11 -1.86 0.82
CA ARG A 56 13.70 -0.84 -0.16
C ARG A 56 14.80 -0.43 -1.15
N LYS A 57 16.03 -0.40 -0.72
CA LYS A 57 17.16 0.01 -1.57
C LYS A 57 17.57 -1.07 -2.59
N HIS A 58 17.20 -2.29 -2.32
CA HIS A 58 17.56 -3.43 -3.16
C HIS A 58 16.39 -3.96 -3.96
N SER A 59 15.17 -3.71 -3.54
CA SER A 59 13.97 -4.24 -4.18
C SER A 59 13.50 -3.35 -5.32
N ARG A 60 12.84 -3.97 -6.29
CA ARG A 60 12.14 -3.28 -7.38
C ARG A 60 10.63 -3.44 -7.20
N MET A 61 10.17 -3.28 -5.97
CA MET A 61 8.75 -3.36 -5.64
C MET A 61 8.13 -1.98 -5.65
N LEU A 62 7.00 -1.85 -6.34
CA LEU A 62 6.08 -0.75 -6.14
C LEU A 62 5.02 -1.21 -5.14
N LEU A 63 5.03 -0.62 -3.96
CA LEU A 63 4.05 -0.89 -2.93
C LEU A 63 2.97 0.19 -2.97
N VAL A 64 1.74 -0.21 -3.21
CA VAL A 64 0.59 0.68 -3.26
C VAL A 64 -0.34 0.37 -2.10
N LEU A 65 -0.58 1.37 -1.26
CA LEU A 65 -1.49 1.27 -0.13
C LEU A 65 -2.72 2.11 -0.44
N THR A 66 -3.89 1.50 -0.44
CA THR A 66 -5.14 2.21 -0.67
C THR A 66 -6.00 2.20 0.58
N GLY A 67 -6.80 3.22 0.75
CA GLY A 67 -7.73 3.30 1.87
C GLY A 67 -8.85 4.29 1.58
N SER A 68 -10.05 3.95 2.03
CA SER A 68 -11.22 4.81 1.88
C SER A 68 -11.37 5.82 3.03
N ALA A 69 -10.78 5.52 4.18
CA ALA A 69 -10.81 6.41 5.35
C ALA A 69 -9.64 7.38 5.31
N VAL A 70 -9.84 8.56 4.74
CA VAL A 70 -8.76 9.55 4.52
C VAL A 70 -8.07 9.94 5.82
N SER A 71 -8.83 10.19 6.90
CA SER A 71 -8.25 10.57 8.20
C SER A 71 -7.36 9.47 8.77
N ALA A 72 -7.81 8.22 8.71
CA ALA A 72 -7.02 7.09 9.19
C ALA A 72 -5.74 6.90 8.37
N MET A 73 -5.82 7.06 7.05
CA MET A 73 -4.64 6.98 6.19
C MET A 73 -3.65 8.10 6.47
N ARG A 74 -4.13 9.31 6.77
CA ARG A 74 -3.26 10.43 7.14
C ARG A 74 -2.54 10.18 8.46
N GLU A 75 -3.22 9.58 9.44
CA GLU A 75 -2.59 9.23 10.71
C GLU A 75 -1.43 8.24 10.53
N ILE A 76 -1.51 7.39 9.53
CA ILE A 76 -0.48 6.41 9.22
C ILE A 76 0.70 7.02 8.49
N THR A 77 0.47 8.02 7.64
CA THR A 77 1.47 8.51 6.69
C THR A 77 1.97 9.92 6.97
N GLU A 78 1.20 10.75 7.66
CA GLU A 78 1.53 12.16 7.88
C GLU A 78 1.84 12.43 9.36
N GLY A 79 2.70 13.41 9.61
CA GLY A 79 3.14 13.74 10.96
C GLY A 79 4.39 12.96 11.37
N THR A 80 5.22 13.58 12.20
CA THR A 80 6.54 13.03 12.57
C THR A 80 6.45 11.72 13.34
N ASN A 81 5.32 11.46 14.01
CA ASN A 81 5.09 10.23 14.76
C ASN A 81 4.31 9.18 13.96
N ALA A 82 3.92 9.49 12.73
CA ALA A 82 3.18 8.54 11.92
C ALA A 82 4.06 7.34 11.54
N PRO A 83 3.53 6.10 11.57
CA PRO A 83 4.32 4.91 11.30
C PRO A 83 5.04 4.92 9.95
N LEU A 84 4.43 5.47 8.90
CA LEU A 84 5.00 5.50 7.56
C LEU A 84 5.50 6.89 7.15
N PHE A 85 5.72 7.76 8.12
CA PHE A 85 6.23 9.12 7.85
C PHE A 85 7.54 9.05 7.05
N GLY A 86 7.58 9.83 5.97
CA GLY A 86 8.76 9.91 5.13
C GLY A 86 9.03 8.71 4.22
N ARG A 87 8.17 7.69 4.24
CA ARG A 87 8.35 6.48 3.42
C ARG A 87 7.55 6.50 2.12
N ALA A 88 6.50 7.30 2.05
CA ALA A 88 5.71 7.42 0.83
C ALA A 88 6.42 8.31 -0.18
N SER A 89 6.60 7.83 -1.41
CA SER A 89 7.16 8.62 -2.51
C SER A 89 6.10 9.42 -3.25
N ALA A 90 4.83 9.01 -3.17
CA ALA A 90 3.71 9.73 -3.77
C ALA A 90 2.44 9.51 -2.94
N LYS A 91 1.59 10.52 -2.88
CA LYS A 91 0.29 10.45 -2.23
C LYS A 91 -0.76 10.99 -3.20
N LEU A 92 -1.83 10.22 -3.39
CA LEU A 92 -2.93 10.60 -4.25
C LEU A 92 -4.22 10.59 -3.43
N ILE A 93 -4.95 11.69 -3.47
CA ILE A 93 -6.26 11.80 -2.84
C ILE A 93 -7.27 12.02 -3.93
N LEU A 94 -8.16 11.04 -4.13
CA LEU A 94 -9.24 11.14 -5.10
C LEU A 94 -10.39 11.91 -4.48
N GLN A 95 -10.81 12.96 -5.17
CA GLN A 95 -11.96 13.75 -4.78
C GLN A 95 -13.21 13.25 -5.53
N PRO A 96 -14.40 13.41 -4.95
CA PRO A 96 -15.64 13.17 -5.70
C PRO A 96 -15.67 14.01 -6.98
N PHE A 97 -16.26 13.47 -8.04
CA PHE A 97 -16.45 14.25 -9.26
C PHE A 97 -17.33 15.47 -9.00
N SER A 98 -16.97 16.60 -9.61
CA SER A 98 -17.80 17.78 -9.59
C SER A 98 -19.08 17.53 -10.40
N THR A 99 -20.11 18.36 -10.16
CA THR A 99 -21.36 18.27 -10.90
C THR A 99 -21.14 18.39 -12.41
N ASP A 100 -20.22 19.25 -12.83
CA ASP A 100 -19.93 19.45 -14.25
C ASP A 100 -19.31 18.21 -14.90
N VAL A 101 -18.39 17.53 -14.19
CA VAL A 101 -17.80 16.28 -14.66
C VAL A 101 -18.86 15.18 -14.75
N ILE A 102 -19.74 15.08 -13.77
CA ILE A 102 -20.84 14.11 -13.78
C ILE A 102 -21.75 14.33 -14.99
N LYS A 103 -22.11 15.58 -15.28
CA LYS A 103 -22.91 15.91 -16.45
C LYS A 103 -22.21 15.52 -17.75
N GLN A 104 -20.92 15.74 -17.84
CA GLN A 104 -20.13 15.36 -19.01
C GLN A 104 -20.11 13.84 -19.21
N ILE A 105 -19.90 13.07 -18.14
CA ILE A 105 -19.92 11.61 -18.19
C ILE A 105 -21.28 11.12 -18.69
N LEU A 106 -22.37 11.66 -18.16
CA LEU A 106 -23.73 11.27 -18.55
C LEU A 106 -24.01 11.62 -20.02
N THR A 107 -23.43 12.69 -20.53
CA THR A 107 -23.58 13.08 -21.92
C THR A 107 -22.78 12.16 -22.86
N ASP A 108 -21.57 11.83 -22.50
CA ASP A 108 -20.65 11.03 -23.32
C ASP A 108 -21.07 9.55 -23.42
N TYR A 109 -21.80 9.04 -22.44
CA TYR A 109 -22.24 7.64 -22.38
C TYR A 109 -23.71 7.42 -22.74
N ARG A 110 -24.29 8.30 -23.53
CA ARG A 110 -25.65 8.10 -24.05
C ARG A 110 -25.72 7.14 -25.22
#